data_1bcd21a2d6c60e130a84c55ea46edfd8
#
_entry.id   1bcd21a2d6c60e130a84c55ea46edfd8
#
_cell.length_a   1.000
_cell.length_b   1.000
_cell.length_c   1.000
_cell.angle_alpha   90.00
_cell.angle_beta   90.00
_cell.angle_gamma   90.00
#
_symmetry.space_group_name_H-M   'P 1'
#
loop_
_entity.id
_entity.type
_entity.pdbx_description
1 polymer ?
#
loop_
_entity_poly.entity_id
_entity_poly.type
_entity_poly.pdbx_seq_one_letter_code
_entity_poly.pdbx_strand_id
1 'polypeptide(L)'
;MDLFYRVKTFFAGLRGNRYSWPAVDVSLPGHRHFHLIGSIHMGSHDMAPLPARLLKKLRNADALIVEADVSGNDSPFSDLPTFAALEDRLNEEQLRNLQKATNELGISSSLFSTQPLWQIAMVLQATQAQQLGLRPEFGIDYQLLKAAKEAKKPVIELEGAANQIALLCELPDNGLALLDDTLTHWHTNARLLQQMMSWWLKAPPQDNHLTLPNTFSQSLHDVLMLQRNLAWRDRLHALPPGQYVVAVGALHLYGEGNLPELMR
;
A
#
# COMPACT_ATOMS: atom_id res chain seq x y z
N MET A 1 -40.53 4.49 -18.60
CA MET A 1 -39.79 3.27 -18.14
C MET A 1 -38.45 3.59 -17.51
N ASP A 2 -38.18 4.84 -17.10
CA ASP A 2 -36.83 5.31 -16.73
C ASP A 2 -36.63 5.67 -15.24
N LEU A 3 -37.72 5.95 -14.52
CA LEU A 3 -37.64 6.33 -13.11
C LEU A 3 -37.41 5.13 -12.19
N PHE A 4 -37.97 3.97 -12.52
CA PHE A 4 -37.77 2.73 -11.77
C PHE A 4 -36.33 2.16 -11.90
N TYR A 5 -35.70 2.37 -13.05
CA TYR A 5 -34.30 1.95 -13.27
C TYR A 5 -33.34 2.87 -12.53
N ARG A 6 -33.57 4.19 -12.51
CA ARG A 6 -32.78 5.19 -11.78
C ARG A 6 -32.91 5.02 -10.27
N VAL A 7 -34.10 4.69 -9.76
CA VAL A 7 -34.29 4.39 -8.33
C VAL A 7 -33.62 3.08 -7.94
N LYS A 8 -33.66 2.05 -8.78
CA LYS A 8 -32.99 0.77 -8.52
C LYS A 8 -31.45 0.89 -8.53
N THR A 9 -30.90 1.72 -9.41
CA THR A 9 -29.44 2.03 -9.43
C THR A 9 -29.03 2.90 -8.24
N PHE A 10 -29.89 3.85 -7.81
CA PHE A 10 -29.63 4.64 -6.61
C PHE A 10 -29.64 3.80 -5.33
N PHE A 11 -30.59 2.87 -5.18
CA PHE A 11 -30.63 1.95 -4.04
C PHE A 11 -29.62 0.79 -4.12
N ALA A 12 -29.14 0.41 -5.30
CA ALA A 12 -28.05 -0.54 -5.47
C ALA A 12 -26.69 0.06 -5.05
N GLY A 13 -26.52 1.37 -5.22
CA GLY A 13 -25.36 2.11 -4.70
C GLY A 13 -25.33 2.25 -3.16
N LEU A 14 -26.51 2.18 -2.51
CA LEU A 14 -26.67 2.26 -1.05
C LEU A 14 -26.50 0.92 -0.33
N ARG A 15 -26.47 -0.20 -1.05
CA ARG A 15 -26.10 -1.52 -0.53
C ARG A 15 -24.72 -1.91 -1.03
N GLY A 16 -23.69 -1.13 -0.70
CA GLY A 16 -22.31 -1.57 -0.84
C GLY A 16 -22.17 -2.95 -0.18
N ASN A 17 -21.69 -3.95 -0.94
CA ASN A 17 -21.41 -5.26 -0.38
C ASN A 17 -20.46 -5.06 0.79
N ARG A 18 -20.94 -5.20 2.02
CA ARG A 18 -20.11 -5.06 3.21
C ARG A 18 -19.20 -6.27 3.30
N TYR A 19 -17.93 -6.05 3.05
CA TYR A 19 -16.88 -7.04 3.25
C TYR A 19 -16.38 -6.98 4.70
N SER A 20 -15.89 -8.10 5.20
CA SER A 20 -15.19 -8.16 6.50
C SER A 20 -13.71 -7.79 6.35
N TRP A 21 -13.31 -7.23 5.24
CA TRP A 21 -11.96 -6.74 4.92
C TRP A 21 -12.05 -5.42 4.16
N PRO A 22 -10.97 -4.61 4.15
CA PRO A 22 -10.93 -3.36 3.39
C PRO A 22 -11.08 -3.64 1.89
N ALA A 23 -12.23 -3.32 1.31
CA ALA A 23 -12.47 -3.54 -0.10
C ALA A 23 -13.58 -2.66 -0.67
N VAL A 24 -13.45 -2.34 -1.96
CA VAL A 24 -14.41 -1.57 -2.75
C VAL A 24 -14.61 -2.24 -4.09
N ASP A 25 -15.87 -2.47 -4.48
CA ASP A 25 -16.18 -2.92 -5.85
C ASP A 25 -16.37 -1.70 -6.76
N VAL A 26 -15.69 -1.71 -7.91
CA VAL A 26 -15.84 -0.72 -8.98
C VAL A 26 -16.19 -1.46 -10.27
N SER A 27 -17.22 -0.97 -10.95
CA SER A 27 -17.61 -1.48 -12.28
C SER A 27 -17.48 -0.38 -13.30
N LEU A 28 -16.76 -0.65 -14.37
CA LEU A 28 -16.57 0.26 -15.49
C LEU A 28 -17.36 -0.19 -16.71
N PRO A 29 -17.68 0.72 -17.64
CA PRO A 29 -18.28 0.36 -18.92
C PRO A 29 -17.47 -0.71 -19.65
N GLY A 30 -18.13 -1.56 -20.45
CA GLY A 30 -17.47 -2.63 -21.18
C GLY A 30 -17.21 -3.89 -20.33
N HIS A 31 -18.05 -4.16 -19.34
CA HIS A 31 -18.03 -5.39 -18.52
C HIS A 31 -16.70 -5.59 -17.76
N ARG A 32 -16.10 -4.53 -17.24
CA ARG A 32 -14.92 -4.56 -16.40
C ARG A 32 -15.33 -4.39 -14.93
N HIS A 33 -15.01 -5.38 -14.12
CA HIS A 33 -15.39 -5.41 -12.70
C HIS A 33 -14.13 -5.60 -11.85
N PHE A 34 -13.93 -4.71 -10.91
CA PHE A 34 -12.77 -4.68 -10.03
C PHE A 34 -13.19 -4.84 -8.58
N HIS A 35 -12.58 -5.80 -7.90
CA HIS A 35 -12.63 -5.93 -6.46
C HIS A 35 -11.33 -5.37 -5.88
N LEU A 36 -11.34 -4.08 -5.55
CA LEU A 36 -10.18 -3.38 -4.97
C LEU A 36 -10.04 -3.77 -3.51
N ILE A 37 -8.85 -4.15 -3.09
CA ILE A 37 -8.51 -4.60 -1.74
C ILE A 37 -7.43 -3.69 -1.18
N GLY A 38 -7.64 -3.16 0.03
CA GLY A 38 -6.61 -2.43 0.78
C GLY A 38 -5.64 -3.39 1.44
N SER A 39 -4.45 -3.55 0.86
CA SER A 39 -3.41 -4.43 1.36
C SER A 39 -2.52 -3.78 2.41
N ILE A 40 -1.77 -4.60 3.11
CA ILE A 40 -0.70 -4.24 4.04
C ILE A 40 0.44 -5.22 3.79
N HIS A 41 1.67 -4.71 3.53
CA HIS A 41 2.83 -5.53 3.19
C HIS A 41 3.32 -6.44 4.33
N MET A 42 3.04 -6.08 5.57
CA MET A 42 3.38 -6.87 6.74
C MET A 42 2.14 -7.06 7.62
N GLY A 43 1.81 -8.29 7.96
CA GLY A 43 0.64 -8.63 8.74
C GLY A 43 0.99 -9.36 10.04
N SER A 44 -0.01 -9.55 10.92
CA SER A 44 0.08 -10.44 12.07
C SER A 44 -0.37 -11.85 11.69
N HIS A 45 0.05 -12.83 12.49
CA HIS A 45 -0.38 -14.24 12.33
C HIS A 45 -1.90 -14.39 12.21
N ASP A 46 -2.66 -13.59 12.97
CA ASP A 46 -4.14 -13.66 12.99
C ASP A 46 -4.80 -13.14 11.68
N MET A 47 -4.02 -12.51 10.79
CA MET A 47 -4.48 -12.10 9.46
C MET A 47 -4.35 -13.24 8.42
N ALA A 48 -3.87 -14.39 8.82
CA ALA A 48 -3.78 -15.58 7.99
C ALA A 48 -4.65 -16.73 8.57
N PRO A 49 -5.30 -17.54 7.73
CA PRO A 49 -5.41 -17.38 6.26
C PRO A 49 -6.38 -16.26 5.86
N LEU A 50 -6.26 -15.80 4.61
CA LEU A 50 -7.22 -14.84 4.04
C LEU A 50 -8.66 -15.38 4.12
N PRO A 51 -9.68 -14.49 4.23
CA PRO A 51 -11.08 -14.91 4.29
C PRO A 51 -11.47 -15.81 3.11
N ALA A 52 -12.13 -16.93 3.38
CA ALA A 52 -12.53 -17.92 2.35
C ALA A 52 -13.35 -17.30 1.21
N ARG A 53 -14.17 -16.28 1.53
CA ARG A 53 -14.95 -15.55 0.53
C ARG A 53 -14.05 -14.72 -0.40
N LEU A 54 -12.95 -14.14 0.11
CA LEU A 54 -11.96 -13.44 -0.69
C LEU A 54 -11.21 -14.40 -1.60
N LEU A 55 -10.74 -15.53 -1.07
CA LEU A 55 -10.10 -16.58 -1.86
C LEU A 55 -11.01 -17.13 -2.97
N LYS A 56 -12.33 -17.23 -2.71
CA LYS A 56 -13.31 -17.58 -3.72
C LYS A 56 -13.41 -16.53 -4.83
N LYS A 57 -13.42 -15.22 -4.45
CA LYS A 57 -13.41 -14.14 -5.45
C LYS A 57 -12.15 -14.21 -6.32
N LEU A 58 -10.99 -14.42 -5.72
CA LEU A 58 -9.72 -14.57 -6.46
C LEU A 58 -9.75 -15.75 -7.42
N ARG A 59 -10.23 -16.92 -6.99
CA ARG A 59 -10.37 -18.09 -7.89
C ARG A 59 -11.30 -17.85 -9.06
N ASN A 60 -12.33 -17.03 -8.90
CA ASN A 60 -13.29 -16.70 -9.95
C ASN A 60 -12.86 -15.52 -10.83
N ALA A 61 -11.86 -14.75 -10.42
CA ALA A 61 -11.32 -13.64 -11.18
C ALA A 61 -10.51 -14.12 -12.39
N ASP A 62 -10.39 -13.27 -13.41
CA ASP A 62 -9.55 -13.53 -14.58
C ASP A 62 -8.07 -13.30 -14.25
N ALA A 63 -7.76 -12.36 -13.38
CA ALA A 63 -6.40 -12.11 -12.88
C ALA A 63 -6.40 -11.50 -11.48
N LEU A 64 -5.27 -11.67 -10.78
CA LEU A 64 -4.86 -10.83 -9.65
C LEU A 64 -4.04 -9.66 -10.20
N ILE A 65 -4.36 -8.44 -9.76
CA ILE A 65 -3.58 -7.24 -10.07
C ILE A 65 -2.96 -6.76 -8.76
N VAL A 66 -1.67 -6.47 -8.77
CA VAL A 66 -0.90 -5.99 -7.62
C VAL A 66 -0.06 -4.76 -8.01
N GLU A 67 0.42 -4.02 -7.04
CA GLU A 67 1.38 -2.93 -7.32
C GLU A 67 2.66 -3.49 -7.94
N ALA A 68 3.24 -4.50 -7.28
CA ALA A 68 4.42 -5.23 -7.71
C ALA A 68 4.36 -6.69 -7.22
N ASP A 69 4.93 -7.62 -7.95
CA ASP A 69 5.10 -9.01 -7.50
C ASP A 69 6.33 -9.11 -6.58
N VAL A 70 6.07 -9.12 -5.28
CA VAL A 70 7.10 -9.23 -4.24
C VAL A 70 7.41 -10.69 -3.84
N SER A 71 6.93 -11.66 -4.58
CA SER A 71 7.16 -13.09 -4.30
C SER A 71 8.53 -13.60 -4.78
N GLY A 72 9.30 -12.77 -5.49
CA GLY A 72 10.66 -13.07 -5.95
C GLY A 72 11.68 -13.08 -4.79
N ASN A 73 12.78 -13.80 -4.98
CA ASN A 73 13.88 -13.86 -4.00
C ASN A 73 14.95 -12.77 -4.19
N ASP A 74 14.86 -12.02 -5.28
CA ASP A 74 15.85 -10.98 -5.58
C ASP A 74 15.56 -9.72 -4.75
N SER A 75 16.57 -9.26 -4.03
CA SER A 75 16.48 -7.99 -3.32
C SER A 75 16.59 -6.85 -4.34
N PRO A 76 15.56 -6.01 -4.48
CA PRO A 76 15.65 -4.88 -5.40
C PRO A 76 16.61 -3.78 -4.92
N PHE A 77 17.28 -3.99 -3.77
CA PHE A 77 18.19 -3.04 -3.13
C PHE A 77 19.68 -3.39 -3.29
N SER A 78 20.03 -4.40 -4.10
CA SER A 78 21.40 -4.94 -4.16
C SER A 78 22.43 -3.98 -4.79
N ASP A 79 22.00 -3.06 -5.66
CA ASP A 79 22.89 -2.21 -6.46
C ASP A 79 22.70 -0.71 -6.22
N LEU A 80 22.32 -0.33 -5.00
CA LEU A 80 22.13 1.09 -4.68
C LEU A 80 23.48 1.81 -4.50
N PRO A 81 23.58 3.08 -4.96
CA PRO A 81 24.79 3.86 -4.77
C PRO A 81 25.04 4.15 -3.29
N THR A 82 26.32 4.30 -2.92
CA THR A 82 26.71 4.76 -1.60
C THR A 82 26.77 6.29 -1.59
N PHE A 83 26.41 6.88 -0.46
CA PHE A 83 26.34 8.32 -0.26
C PHE A 83 27.37 8.80 0.78
N ALA A 84 27.54 10.11 0.90
CA ALA A 84 28.34 10.73 1.96
C ALA A 84 27.81 10.33 3.35
N ALA A 85 28.60 10.55 4.38
CA ALA A 85 28.20 10.25 5.75
C ALA A 85 26.92 11.01 6.16
N LEU A 86 26.16 10.49 7.12
CA LEU A 86 24.91 11.11 7.56
C LEU A 86 25.11 12.52 8.09
N GLU A 87 26.24 12.77 8.75
CA GLU A 87 26.62 14.06 9.31
C GLU A 87 26.79 15.16 8.24
N ASP A 88 27.09 14.74 7.00
CA ASP A 88 27.21 15.66 5.85
C ASP A 88 25.88 15.89 5.13
N ARG A 89 24.86 15.08 5.41
CA ARG A 89 23.56 15.10 4.73
C ARG A 89 22.38 15.50 5.61
N LEU A 90 22.51 15.38 6.91
CA LEU A 90 21.48 15.68 7.90
C LEU A 90 21.96 16.78 8.84
N ASN A 91 21.03 17.66 9.23
CA ASN A 91 21.31 18.63 10.28
C ASN A 91 21.25 17.96 11.68
N GLU A 92 21.64 18.70 12.72
CA GLU A 92 21.71 18.19 14.09
C GLU A 92 20.35 17.70 14.63
N GLU A 93 19.24 18.33 14.23
CA GLU A 93 17.91 17.94 14.68
C GLU A 93 17.50 16.62 14.03
N GLN A 94 17.73 16.48 12.73
CA GLN A 94 17.48 15.25 11.99
C GLN A 94 18.31 14.08 12.51
N LEU A 95 19.59 14.30 12.80
CA LEU A 95 20.45 13.29 13.41
C LEU A 95 19.96 12.87 14.81
N ARG A 96 19.52 13.83 15.65
CA ARG A 96 18.94 13.50 16.96
C ARG A 96 17.64 12.69 16.83
N ASN A 97 16.77 13.05 15.89
CA ASN A 97 15.52 12.33 15.66
C ASN A 97 15.77 10.91 15.13
N LEU A 98 16.71 10.75 14.21
CA LEU A 98 17.16 9.45 13.72
C LEU A 98 17.73 8.60 14.87
N GLN A 99 18.62 9.17 15.68
CA GLN A 99 19.20 8.48 16.84
C GLN A 99 18.14 8.04 17.84
N LYS A 100 17.12 8.87 18.08
CA LYS A 100 15.99 8.51 18.94
C LYS A 100 15.21 7.33 18.39
N ALA A 101 14.84 7.35 17.11
CA ALA A 101 14.12 6.25 16.47
C ALA A 101 14.93 4.95 16.47
N THR A 102 16.22 5.01 16.14
CA THR A 102 17.10 3.82 16.16
C THR A 102 17.30 3.26 17.57
N ASN A 103 17.40 4.12 18.58
CA ASN A 103 17.47 3.67 19.99
C ASN A 103 16.18 2.96 20.43
N GLU A 104 15.00 3.50 20.06
CA GLU A 104 13.71 2.84 20.33
C GLU A 104 13.62 1.47 19.65
N LEU A 105 14.21 1.32 18.48
CA LEU A 105 14.27 0.06 17.74
C LEU A 105 15.38 -0.90 18.22
N GLY A 106 16.30 -0.45 19.07
CA GLY A 106 17.45 -1.25 19.51
C GLY A 106 18.46 -1.54 18.40
N ILE A 107 18.54 -0.68 17.37
CA ILE A 107 19.48 -0.81 16.25
C ILE A 107 20.47 0.35 16.24
N SER A 108 21.65 0.15 15.65
CA SER A 108 22.65 1.21 15.56
C SER A 108 22.38 2.11 14.34
N SER A 109 22.44 3.43 14.53
CA SER A 109 22.38 4.40 13.43
C SER A 109 23.56 4.26 12.46
N SER A 110 24.68 3.67 12.88
CA SER A 110 25.84 3.40 12.01
C SER A 110 25.54 2.45 10.84
N LEU A 111 24.48 1.65 10.95
CA LEU A 111 24.01 0.79 9.84
C LEU A 111 23.55 1.59 8.63
N PHE A 112 23.27 2.88 8.81
CA PHE A 112 22.71 3.75 7.79
C PHE A 112 23.68 4.77 7.21
N SER A 113 24.94 4.71 7.61
CA SER A 113 25.93 5.77 7.35
C SER A 113 26.04 6.22 5.89
N THR A 114 25.92 5.27 4.94
CA THR A 114 26.08 5.54 3.50
C THR A 114 24.84 5.19 2.65
N GLN A 115 23.73 4.85 3.28
CA GLN A 115 22.49 4.50 2.57
C GLN A 115 21.72 5.73 2.10
N PRO A 116 20.91 5.64 1.02
CA PRO A 116 20.00 6.71 0.65
C PRO A 116 18.95 6.94 1.74
N LEU A 117 18.53 8.19 1.93
CA LEU A 117 17.64 8.56 3.05
C LEU A 117 16.26 7.92 2.95
N TRP A 118 15.73 7.71 1.74
CA TRP A 118 14.48 6.99 1.54
C TRP A 118 14.58 5.52 2.02
N GLN A 119 15.73 4.87 1.82
CA GLN A 119 15.93 3.49 2.28
C GLN A 119 15.98 3.42 3.80
N ILE A 120 16.63 4.40 4.45
CA ILE A 120 16.63 4.51 5.91
C ILE A 120 15.19 4.60 6.43
N ALA A 121 14.36 5.48 5.84
CA ALA A 121 12.95 5.62 6.22
C ALA A 121 12.20 4.29 6.11
N MET A 122 12.36 3.56 5.00
CA MET A 122 11.72 2.26 4.80
C MET A 122 12.19 1.20 5.79
N VAL A 123 13.50 1.11 6.07
CA VAL A 123 14.04 0.15 7.04
C VAL A 123 13.55 0.45 8.45
N LEU A 124 13.48 1.71 8.84
CA LEU A 124 12.95 2.13 10.14
C LEU A 124 11.48 1.70 10.29
N GLN A 125 10.64 1.99 9.28
CA GLN A 125 9.23 1.61 9.29
C GLN A 125 9.03 0.08 9.31
N ALA A 126 9.79 -0.66 8.51
CA ALA A 126 9.75 -2.12 8.50
C ALA A 126 10.17 -2.72 9.85
N THR A 127 11.25 -2.20 10.46
CA THR A 127 11.72 -2.65 11.77
C THR A 127 10.70 -2.33 12.87
N GLN A 128 10.08 -1.14 12.82
CA GLN A 128 8.99 -0.78 13.74
C GLN A 128 7.80 -1.76 13.61
N ALA A 129 7.40 -2.08 12.38
CA ALA A 129 6.35 -3.06 12.12
C ALA A 129 6.72 -4.46 12.68
N GLN A 130 7.98 -4.89 12.52
CA GLN A 130 8.47 -6.15 13.07
C GLN A 130 8.42 -6.19 14.60
N GLN A 131 8.71 -5.08 15.27
CA GLN A 131 8.60 -4.97 16.73
C GLN A 131 7.13 -5.03 17.21
N LEU A 132 6.19 -4.59 16.38
CA LEU A 132 4.75 -4.77 16.62
C LEU A 132 4.28 -6.22 16.35
N GLY A 133 5.18 -7.15 16.06
CA GLY A 133 4.87 -8.56 15.78
C GLY A 133 4.44 -8.84 14.35
N LEU A 134 4.59 -7.86 13.44
CA LEU A 134 4.22 -8.05 12.04
C LEU A 134 5.33 -8.75 11.25
N ARG A 135 4.94 -9.52 10.26
CA ARG A 135 5.85 -10.29 9.39
C ARG A 135 5.39 -10.20 7.95
N PRO A 136 6.33 -10.18 6.97
CA PRO A 136 6.00 -10.14 5.54
C PRO A 136 5.15 -11.33 5.06
N GLU A 137 5.41 -12.53 5.60
CA GLU A 137 4.68 -13.75 5.23
C GLU A 137 3.18 -13.72 5.59
N PHE A 138 2.78 -12.83 6.51
CA PHE A 138 1.38 -12.56 6.86
C PHE A 138 0.83 -11.31 6.15
N GLY A 139 1.63 -10.64 5.34
CA GLY A 139 1.20 -9.53 4.48
C GLY A 139 0.10 -9.95 3.53
N ILE A 140 -0.84 -9.06 3.28
CA ILE A 140 -2.00 -9.37 2.42
C ILE A 140 -1.57 -9.59 0.98
N ASP A 141 -0.64 -8.78 0.47
CA ASP A 141 -0.07 -8.94 -0.87
C ASP A 141 0.56 -10.32 -1.04
N TYR A 142 1.41 -10.70 -0.11
CA TYR A 142 2.09 -12.00 -0.12
C TYR A 142 1.10 -13.16 -0.12
N GLN A 143 0.08 -13.11 0.74
CA GLN A 143 -0.93 -14.16 0.82
C GLN A 143 -1.77 -14.24 -0.47
N LEU A 144 -2.12 -13.09 -1.08
CA LEU A 144 -2.85 -13.06 -2.36
C LEU A 144 -2.01 -13.59 -3.52
N LEU A 145 -0.73 -13.22 -3.61
CA LEU A 145 0.21 -13.72 -4.61
C LEU A 145 0.37 -15.25 -4.50
N LYS A 146 0.55 -15.76 -3.28
CA LYS A 146 0.61 -17.19 -3.01
C LYS A 146 -0.67 -17.89 -3.45
N ALA A 147 -1.84 -17.37 -3.08
CA ALA A 147 -3.13 -17.95 -3.45
C ALA A 147 -3.39 -17.89 -4.97
N ALA A 148 -2.96 -16.83 -5.66
CA ALA A 148 -3.04 -16.72 -7.11
C ALA A 148 -2.16 -17.77 -7.79
N LYS A 149 -0.93 -17.97 -7.32
CA LYS A 149 0.00 -18.99 -7.81
C LYS A 149 -0.59 -20.40 -7.65
N GLU A 150 -1.12 -20.72 -6.46
CA GLU A 150 -1.79 -22.00 -6.18
C GLU A 150 -3.00 -22.23 -7.09
N ALA A 151 -3.79 -21.17 -7.35
CA ALA A 151 -4.95 -21.21 -8.23
C ALA A 151 -4.59 -21.07 -9.72
N LYS A 152 -3.31 -20.97 -10.08
CA LYS A 152 -2.79 -20.73 -11.45
C LYS A 152 -3.44 -19.51 -12.12
N LYS A 153 -3.66 -18.44 -11.35
CA LYS A 153 -4.21 -17.19 -11.86
C LYS A 153 -3.08 -16.30 -12.39
N PRO A 154 -3.30 -15.63 -13.52
CA PRO A 154 -2.38 -14.60 -13.99
C PRO A 154 -2.21 -13.51 -12.94
N VAL A 155 -1.00 -13.01 -12.80
CA VAL A 155 -0.68 -11.82 -11.98
C VAL A 155 -0.29 -10.71 -12.94
N ILE A 156 -0.89 -9.53 -12.75
CA ILE A 156 -0.61 -8.30 -13.49
C ILE A 156 -0.08 -7.28 -12.50
N GLU A 157 1.05 -6.68 -12.81
CA GLU A 157 1.65 -5.64 -11.99
C GLU A 157 1.23 -4.26 -12.49
N LEU A 158 0.84 -3.37 -11.58
CA LEU A 158 0.54 -1.96 -11.89
C LEU A 158 1.80 -1.14 -12.13
N GLU A 159 2.88 -1.45 -11.45
CA GLU A 159 4.16 -0.74 -11.56
C GLU A 159 5.32 -1.71 -11.73
N GLY A 160 5.37 -2.73 -10.87
CA GLY A 160 6.51 -3.60 -10.73
C GLY A 160 7.58 -3.05 -9.78
N ALA A 161 8.37 -3.94 -9.19
CA ALA A 161 9.36 -3.57 -8.17
C ALA A 161 10.42 -2.59 -8.68
N ALA A 162 10.89 -2.74 -9.93
CA ALA A 162 11.89 -1.86 -10.52
C ALA A 162 11.41 -0.40 -10.60
N ASN A 163 10.15 -0.16 -11.02
CA ASN A 163 9.61 1.19 -11.10
C ASN A 163 9.34 1.79 -9.72
N GLN A 164 8.95 0.99 -8.74
CA GLN A 164 8.82 1.46 -7.35
C GLN A 164 10.16 1.93 -6.79
N ILE A 165 11.24 1.19 -7.03
CA ILE A 165 12.59 1.60 -6.61
C ILE A 165 13.05 2.83 -7.37
N ALA A 166 12.82 2.90 -8.69
CA ALA A 166 13.16 4.08 -9.49
C ALA A 166 12.46 5.34 -8.95
N LEU A 167 11.17 5.26 -8.62
CA LEU A 167 10.42 6.34 -8.00
C LEU A 167 11.08 6.84 -6.69
N LEU A 168 11.52 5.91 -5.84
CA LEU A 168 12.19 6.27 -4.58
C LEU A 168 13.57 6.89 -4.82
N CYS A 169 14.31 6.39 -5.80
CA CYS A 169 15.62 6.94 -6.20
C CYS A 169 15.51 8.35 -6.80
N GLU A 170 14.38 8.68 -7.43
CA GLU A 170 14.11 9.99 -8.03
C GLU A 170 13.61 11.03 -7.02
N LEU A 171 13.33 10.63 -5.77
CA LEU A 171 12.94 11.59 -4.74
C LEU A 171 14.06 12.64 -4.50
N PRO A 172 13.70 13.93 -4.39
CA PRO A 172 14.68 15.00 -4.11
C PRO A 172 15.52 14.71 -2.87
N ASP A 173 16.78 15.12 -2.90
CA ASP A 173 17.73 14.96 -1.79
C ASP A 173 17.80 13.53 -1.25
N ASN A 174 17.75 12.54 -2.17
CA ASN A 174 17.76 11.11 -1.84
C ASN A 174 16.65 10.67 -0.87
N GLY A 175 15.51 11.37 -0.90
CA GLY A 175 14.36 11.07 -0.06
C GLY A 175 14.41 11.70 1.33
N LEU A 176 15.08 12.84 1.48
CA LEU A 176 15.14 13.57 2.77
C LEU A 176 13.74 13.84 3.33
N ALA A 177 12.80 14.31 2.51
CA ALA A 177 11.44 14.57 2.94
C ALA A 177 10.75 13.29 3.47
N LEU A 178 11.01 12.13 2.87
CA LEU A 178 10.43 10.87 3.33
C LEU A 178 11.02 10.45 4.69
N LEU A 179 12.30 10.67 4.92
CA LEU A 179 12.93 10.42 6.22
C LEU A 179 12.36 11.38 7.28
N ASP A 180 12.30 12.67 6.98
CA ASP A 180 11.79 13.69 7.91
C ASP A 180 10.33 13.42 8.30
N ASP A 181 9.46 13.12 7.33
CA ASP A 181 8.06 12.76 7.60
C ASP A 181 7.96 11.47 8.42
N THR A 182 8.80 10.47 8.13
CA THR A 182 8.86 9.23 8.90
C THR A 182 9.22 9.48 10.36
N LEU A 183 10.24 10.30 10.61
CA LEU A 183 10.70 10.61 11.96
C LEU A 183 9.73 11.53 12.70
N THR A 184 9.17 12.52 12.02
CA THR A 184 8.18 13.46 12.59
C THR A 184 6.91 12.75 13.00
N HIS A 185 6.43 11.84 12.16
CA HIS A 185 5.19 11.09 12.38
C HIS A 185 5.41 9.69 12.96
N TRP A 186 6.55 9.43 13.59
CA TRP A 186 7.00 8.12 14.05
C TRP A 186 5.92 7.30 14.78
N HIS A 187 5.33 7.86 15.82
CA HIS A 187 4.27 7.18 16.58
C HIS A 187 2.91 7.22 15.88
N THR A 188 2.67 8.21 15.04
CA THR A 188 1.43 8.30 14.25
C THR A 188 1.39 7.23 13.18
N ASN A 189 2.52 6.97 12.52
CA ASN A 189 2.66 5.88 11.54
C ASN A 189 2.41 4.51 12.19
N ALA A 190 2.96 4.26 13.38
CA ALA A 190 2.70 3.02 14.12
C ALA A 190 1.21 2.84 14.44
N ARG A 191 0.53 3.92 14.90
CA ARG A 191 -0.91 3.88 15.18
C ARG A 191 -1.75 3.67 13.91
N LEU A 192 -1.36 4.31 12.80
CA LEU A 192 -2.04 4.15 11.52
C LEU A 192 -1.91 2.71 11.01
N LEU A 193 -0.73 2.11 11.13
CA LEU A 193 -0.51 0.70 10.80
C LEU A 193 -1.38 -0.23 11.66
N GLN A 194 -1.45 -0.03 12.97
CA GLN A 194 -2.33 -0.77 13.86
C GLN A 194 -3.82 -0.59 13.50
N GLN A 195 -4.21 0.61 13.09
CA GLN A 195 -5.56 0.88 12.62
C GLN A 195 -5.87 0.09 11.34
N MET A 196 -4.98 0.10 10.35
CA MET A 196 -5.15 -0.69 9.12
C MET A 196 -5.22 -2.20 9.40
N MET A 197 -4.44 -2.71 10.34
CA MET A 197 -4.56 -4.10 10.81
C MET A 197 -5.95 -4.37 11.40
N SER A 198 -6.48 -3.45 12.20
CA SER A 198 -7.82 -3.61 12.80
C SER A 198 -8.93 -3.71 11.75
N TRP A 199 -8.73 -3.12 10.56
CA TRP A 199 -9.68 -3.24 9.43
C TRP A 199 -9.77 -4.68 8.89
N TRP A 200 -8.67 -5.42 8.97
CA TRP A 200 -8.63 -6.83 8.61
C TRP A 200 -9.09 -7.77 9.72
N LEU A 201 -8.80 -7.44 10.99
CA LEU A 201 -9.07 -8.30 12.13
C LEU A 201 -10.47 -8.10 12.73
N LYS A 202 -11.06 -6.92 12.56
CA LYS A 202 -12.34 -6.55 13.21
C LYS A 202 -13.37 -6.12 12.17
N ALA A 203 -13.21 -4.92 11.63
CA ALA A 203 -14.10 -4.35 10.62
C ALA A 203 -13.43 -3.22 9.86
N PRO A 204 -13.56 -3.20 8.52
CA PRO A 204 -13.06 -2.11 7.69
C PRO A 204 -13.91 -0.85 7.89
N PRO A 205 -13.38 0.33 7.51
CA PRO A 205 -14.16 1.55 7.41
C PRO A 205 -15.37 1.35 6.47
N GLN A 206 -16.46 2.00 6.80
CA GLN A 206 -17.69 1.94 5.97
C GLN A 206 -17.72 3.04 4.91
N ASP A 207 -16.86 4.05 5.07
CA ASP A 207 -16.78 5.23 4.22
C ASP A 207 -15.35 5.36 3.68
N ASN A 208 -15.22 5.52 2.37
CA ASN A 208 -13.94 5.73 1.69
C ASN A 208 -13.42 7.17 1.86
N HIS A 209 -14.29 8.11 2.25
CA HIS A 209 -13.92 9.49 2.59
C HIS A 209 -13.35 9.62 4.01
N LEU A 210 -13.03 8.49 4.66
CA LEU A 210 -12.41 8.51 5.98
C LEU A 210 -11.20 9.42 6.00
N THR A 211 -11.23 10.42 6.86
CA THR A 211 -10.06 11.27 7.10
C THR A 211 -9.03 10.49 7.91
N LEU A 212 -7.91 10.20 7.29
CA LEU A 212 -6.75 9.57 7.93
C LEU A 212 -5.76 10.65 8.36
N PRO A 213 -4.93 10.37 9.38
CA PRO A 213 -3.82 11.26 9.71
C PRO A 213 -2.94 11.49 8.48
N ASN A 214 -2.67 12.75 8.14
CA ASN A 214 -1.71 13.05 7.10
C ASN A 214 -0.31 12.90 7.69
N THR A 215 0.45 11.94 7.17
CA THR A 215 1.83 11.63 7.59
C THR A 215 2.84 11.89 6.46
N PHE A 216 2.37 12.45 5.35
CA PHE A 216 3.21 12.89 4.24
C PHE A 216 3.09 14.39 4.05
N SER A 217 4.22 15.04 3.76
CA SER A 217 4.22 16.38 3.17
C SER A 217 3.45 16.37 1.84
N GLN A 218 2.94 17.53 1.42
CA GLN A 218 2.12 17.61 0.18
C GLN A 218 2.86 17.04 -1.03
N SER A 219 4.15 17.38 -1.19
CA SER A 219 4.96 16.90 -2.30
C SER A 219 5.13 15.39 -2.32
N LEU A 220 5.30 14.75 -1.17
CA LEU A 220 5.38 13.30 -1.06
C LEU A 220 4.02 12.64 -1.29
N HIS A 221 2.94 13.22 -0.78
CA HIS A 221 1.59 12.74 -1.05
C HIS A 221 1.30 12.76 -2.55
N ASP A 222 1.66 13.83 -3.24
CA ASP A 222 1.45 13.93 -4.69
C ASP A 222 2.20 12.84 -5.46
N VAL A 223 3.46 12.57 -5.10
CA VAL A 223 4.30 11.56 -5.77
C VAL A 223 3.92 10.13 -5.36
N LEU A 224 3.81 9.86 -4.07
CA LEU A 224 3.63 8.49 -3.57
C LEU A 224 2.18 8.01 -3.61
N MET A 225 1.20 8.93 -3.71
CA MET A 225 -0.22 8.59 -3.67
C MET A 225 -0.93 9.03 -4.95
N LEU A 226 -1.07 10.34 -5.20
CA LEU A 226 -1.96 10.85 -6.25
C LEU A 226 -1.49 10.46 -7.66
N GLN A 227 -0.22 10.69 -7.99
CA GLN A 227 0.32 10.37 -9.33
C GLN A 227 0.24 8.86 -9.60
N ARG A 228 0.51 8.02 -8.61
CA ARG A 228 0.37 6.57 -8.73
C ARG A 228 -1.08 6.16 -8.94
N ASN A 229 -2.02 6.71 -8.16
CA ASN A 229 -3.45 6.44 -8.34
C ASN A 229 -3.94 6.82 -9.74
N LEU A 230 -3.48 7.95 -10.30
CA LEU A 230 -3.81 8.38 -11.66
C LEU A 230 -3.27 7.40 -12.71
N ALA A 231 -2.00 7.02 -12.59
CA ALA A 231 -1.37 6.06 -13.51
C ALA A 231 -2.05 4.67 -13.42
N TRP A 232 -2.38 4.21 -12.23
CA TRP A 232 -3.08 2.94 -12.03
C TRP A 232 -4.50 2.97 -12.57
N ARG A 233 -5.24 4.07 -12.36
CA ARG A 233 -6.56 4.28 -12.99
C ARG A 233 -6.48 4.07 -14.49
N ASP A 234 -5.54 4.72 -15.16
CA ASP A 234 -5.42 4.66 -16.63
C ASP A 234 -5.09 3.23 -17.08
N ARG A 235 -4.22 2.54 -16.35
CA ARG A 235 -3.87 1.14 -16.62
C ARG A 235 -5.06 0.20 -16.40
N LEU A 236 -5.85 0.38 -15.35
CA LEU A 236 -7.05 -0.40 -15.07
C LEU A 236 -8.14 -0.14 -16.11
N HIS A 237 -8.30 1.10 -16.57
CA HIS A 237 -9.23 1.44 -17.65
C HIS A 237 -8.86 0.83 -19.00
N ALA A 238 -7.60 0.54 -19.24
CA ALA A 238 -7.10 -0.07 -20.49
C ALA A 238 -7.26 -1.59 -20.52
N LEU A 239 -7.64 -2.24 -19.42
CA LEU A 239 -7.80 -3.69 -19.36
C LEU A 239 -8.98 -4.17 -20.20
N PRO A 240 -8.93 -5.41 -20.74
CA PRO A 240 -10.06 -6.01 -21.43
C PRO A 240 -11.26 -6.23 -20.50
N PRO A 241 -12.46 -6.53 -21.05
CA PRO A 241 -13.59 -7.00 -20.24
C PRO A 241 -13.19 -8.17 -19.35
N GLY A 242 -13.63 -8.14 -18.07
CA GLY A 242 -13.24 -9.20 -17.13
C GLY A 242 -13.56 -8.86 -15.68
N GLN A 243 -13.27 -9.82 -14.81
CA GLN A 243 -13.38 -9.71 -13.37
C GLN A 243 -11.99 -9.78 -12.74
N TYR A 244 -11.62 -8.75 -12.00
CA TYR A 244 -10.27 -8.57 -11.47
C TYR A 244 -10.31 -8.41 -9.95
N VAL A 245 -9.37 -9.05 -9.27
CA VAL A 245 -9.03 -8.74 -7.89
C VAL A 245 -7.80 -7.84 -7.93
N VAL A 246 -7.88 -6.66 -7.31
CA VAL A 246 -6.81 -5.65 -7.32
C VAL A 246 -6.38 -5.40 -5.89
N ALA A 247 -5.12 -5.65 -5.57
CA ALA A 247 -4.54 -5.38 -4.26
C ALA A 247 -3.58 -4.19 -4.36
N VAL A 248 -3.91 -3.12 -3.66
CA VAL A 248 -3.07 -1.92 -3.50
C VAL A 248 -3.00 -1.56 -2.03
N GLY A 249 -1.97 -0.85 -1.62
CA GLY A 249 -1.82 -0.40 -0.24
C GLY A 249 -3.10 0.25 0.28
N ALA A 250 -3.49 -0.07 1.51
CA ALA A 250 -4.80 0.32 2.07
C ALA A 250 -5.06 1.84 1.97
N LEU A 251 -4.02 2.66 2.08
CA LEU A 251 -4.13 4.12 1.98
C LEU A 251 -4.60 4.60 0.59
N HIS A 252 -4.39 3.82 -0.47
CA HIS A 252 -4.87 4.14 -1.82
C HIS A 252 -6.39 4.00 -1.99
N LEU A 253 -7.07 3.35 -1.05
CA LEU A 253 -8.53 3.17 -1.09
C LEU A 253 -9.31 4.23 -0.32
N TYR A 254 -8.65 5.03 0.51
CA TYR A 254 -9.29 5.96 1.44
C TYR A 254 -8.72 7.37 1.31
N GLY A 255 -9.49 8.37 1.76
CA GLY A 255 -9.09 9.76 1.74
C GLY A 255 -9.35 10.45 0.39
N GLU A 256 -8.85 11.68 0.27
CA GLU A 256 -8.98 12.48 -0.95
C GLU A 256 -8.10 11.91 -2.07
N GLY A 257 -8.62 11.89 -3.30
CA GLY A 257 -7.88 11.36 -4.45
C GLY A 257 -7.66 9.85 -4.42
N ASN A 258 -8.50 9.12 -3.67
CA ASN A 258 -8.41 7.65 -3.60
C ASN A 258 -8.71 7.00 -4.95
N LEU A 259 -8.09 5.83 -5.18
CA LEU A 259 -8.20 5.11 -6.44
C LEU A 259 -9.66 4.74 -6.82
N PRO A 260 -10.54 4.25 -5.90
CA PRO A 260 -11.92 3.96 -6.24
C PRO A 260 -12.71 5.14 -6.80
N GLU A 261 -12.46 6.36 -6.31
CA GLU A 261 -13.12 7.58 -6.82
C GLU A 261 -12.58 7.97 -8.18
N LEU A 262 -11.27 7.94 -8.36
CA LEU A 262 -10.63 8.27 -9.64
C LEU A 262 -11.04 7.31 -10.77
N MET A 263 -11.42 6.08 -10.44
CA MET A 263 -11.87 5.07 -11.41
C MET A 263 -13.32 5.27 -11.87
N ARG A 264 -14.15 6.03 -11.16
CA ARG A 264 -15.58 6.22 -11.50
C ARG A 264 -15.80 7.39 -12.44
#